data_349bb0a337b37fec7cdc80c350bc5aa4
#
_entry.id   349bb0a337b37fec7cdc80c350bc5aa4
#
_cell.length_a   1.000
_cell.length_b   1.000
_cell.length_c   1.000
_cell.angle_alpha   90.00
_cell.angle_beta   90.00
_cell.angle_gamma   90.00
#
_symmetry.space_group_name_H-M   'P 1'
#
loop_
_entity.id
_entity.type
_entity.pdbx_description
1 polymer ?
#
loop_
_entity_poly.entity_id
_entity_poly.type
_entity_poly.pdbx_seq_one_letter_code
_entity_poly.pdbx_strand_id
1 'polypeptide(L)'
;MRPIEFYTTPGGEVTIKEIGMPERQLKESDIEFIQRFLEVLEEFYPEAYEALRKIYARYEGNRYYRDFLAVRRFIKCNFGLYDNEVDIDENWNFHFEFVGCPLRGECDGFKKICQPKFNSKLSDRQTEIMRLCYEGLSDIASRMFLSSHTINNHRRNSFRKLGVHSMAEFNRYAAEKGLFKQTAL
;
A
#
# COMPACT_ATOMS: atom_id res chain seq x y z
N MET A 1 11.88 10.36 6.72
CA MET A 1 10.74 10.47 7.67
C MET A 1 11.02 9.55 8.84
N ARG A 2 10.43 9.76 10.03
CA ARG A 2 10.50 8.77 11.11
C ARG A 2 9.43 7.71 10.90
N PRO A 3 9.67 6.45 11.30
CA PRO A 3 8.65 5.42 11.27
C PRO A 3 7.44 5.80 12.14
N ILE A 4 6.25 5.44 11.69
CA ILE A 4 4.98 5.82 12.31
C ILE A 4 4.19 4.56 12.66
N GLU A 5 3.60 4.58 13.85
CA GLU A 5 2.53 3.69 14.29
C GLU A 5 1.24 4.51 14.45
N PHE A 6 0.11 3.98 14.03
CA PHE A 6 -1.21 4.58 14.22
C PHE A 6 -2.05 3.73 15.17
N TYR A 7 -2.93 4.38 15.88
CA TYR A 7 -4.01 3.68 16.54
C TYR A 7 -5.28 4.53 16.57
N THR A 8 -6.42 3.86 16.71
CA THR A 8 -7.71 4.52 16.80
C THR A 8 -8.19 4.51 18.25
N THR A 9 -8.45 5.69 18.80
CA THR A 9 -9.03 5.83 20.14
C THR A 9 -10.46 5.29 20.19
N PRO A 10 -11.01 4.95 21.38
CA PRO A 10 -12.42 4.58 21.52
C PRO A 10 -13.40 5.66 21.01
N GLY A 11 -13.01 6.94 21.02
CA GLY A 11 -13.76 8.05 20.42
C GLY A 11 -13.69 8.11 18.90
N GLY A 12 -12.89 7.26 18.27
CA GLY A 12 -12.75 7.18 16.82
C GLY A 12 -11.77 8.19 16.23
N GLU A 13 -10.93 8.83 17.04
CA GLU A 13 -9.83 9.65 16.57
C GLU A 13 -8.63 8.77 16.17
N VAL A 14 -7.89 9.23 15.16
CA VAL A 14 -6.60 8.62 14.77
C VAL A 14 -5.49 9.31 15.51
N THR A 15 -4.67 8.54 16.20
CA THR A 15 -3.46 9.00 16.86
C THR A 15 -2.23 8.56 16.06
N ILE A 16 -1.25 9.44 15.99
CA ILE A 16 0.05 9.25 15.33
C ILE A 16 1.11 9.14 16.40
N LYS A 17 1.89 8.06 16.38
CA LYS A 17 3.05 7.84 17.22
C LYS A 17 4.29 7.72 16.35
N GLU A 18 5.06 8.77 16.27
CA GLU A 18 6.38 8.76 15.61
C GLU A 18 7.45 8.32 16.61
N ILE A 19 8.39 7.47 16.20
CA ILE A 19 9.46 6.99 17.08
C ILE A 19 10.24 8.17 17.68
N GLY A 20 10.26 8.24 19.01
CA GLY A 20 10.98 9.29 19.75
C GLY A 20 10.27 10.64 19.81
N MET A 21 9.00 10.71 19.44
CA MET A 21 8.15 11.90 19.57
C MET A 21 6.95 11.62 20.48
N PRO A 22 6.39 12.67 21.12
CA PRO A 22 5.12 12.54 21.81
C PRO A 22 4.00 12.13 20.83
N GLU A 23 3.08 11.31 21.31
CA GLU A 23 1.86 10.95 20.57
C GLU A 23 1.03 12.21 20.29
N ARG A 24 0.45 12.26 19.10
CA ARG A 24 -0.42 13.35 18.69
C ARG A 24 -1.59 12.86 17.86
N GLN A 25 -2.68 13.58 17.94
CA GLN A 25 -3.86 13.30 17.11
C GLN A 25 -3.62 13.79 15.67
N LEU A 26 -4.07 13.00 14.68
CA LEU A 26 -4.15 13.46 13.29
C LEU A 26 -5.18 14.57 13.15
N LYS A 27 -4.77 15.71 12.62
CA LYS A 27 -5.61 16.90 12.44
C LYS A 27 -5.69 17.31 10.98
N GLU A 28 -6.75 18.06 10.62
CA GLU A 28 -6.88 18.66 9.30
C GLU A 28 -5.71 19.58 8.93
N SER A 29 -5.09 20.20 9.95
CA SER A 29 -3.93 21.08 9.79
C SER A 29 -2.64 20.35 9.44
N ASP A 30 -2.58 19.01 9.47
CA ASP A 30 -1.40 18.21 9.09
C ASP A 30 -1.25 18.10 7.56
N ILE A 31 -1.31 19.25 6.87
CA ILE A 31 -1.46 19.35 5.41
C ILE A 31 -0.33 18.59 4.67
N GLU A 32 0.92 18.81 5.05
CA GLU A 32 2.07 18.17 4.37
C GLU A 32 2.05 16.66 4.50
N PHE A 33 1.74 16.15 5.70
CA PHE A 33 1.60 14.73 5.95
C PHE A 33 0.45 14.12 5.13
N ILE A 34 -0.72 14.76 5.15
CA ILE A 34 -1.91 14.31 4.43
C ILE A 34 -1.67 14.28 2.92
N GLN A 35 -1.04 15.31 2.37
CA GLN A 35 -0.71 15.37 0.95
C GLN A 35 0.26 14.25 0.55
N ARG A 36 1.33 14.07 1.32
CA ARG A 36 2.28 13.00 1.05
C ARG A 36 1.67 11.61 1.16
N PHE A 37 0.79 11.40 2.13
CA PHE A 37 0.06 10.14 2.29
C PHE A 37 -0.82 9.86 1.05
N LEU A 38 -1.54 10.86 0.55
CA LEU A 38 -2.38 10.73 -0.64
C LEU A 38 -1.58 10.50 -1.92
N GLU A 39 -0.40 11.11 -2.08
CA GLU A 39 0.52 10.82 -3.19
C GLU A 39 0.93 9.34 -3.21
N VAL A 40 1.28 8.78 -2.06
CA VAL A 40 1.62 7.36 -1.93
C VAL A 40 0.41 6.47 -2.27
N LEU A 41 -0.79 6.85 -1.82
CA LEU A 41 -2.01 6.13 -2.16
C LEU A 41 -2.30 6.16 -3.66
N GLU A 42 -2.20 7.33 -4.29
CA GLU A 42 -2.46 7.49 -5.72
C GLU A 42 -1.47 6.68 -6.56
N GLU A 43 -0.20 6.66 -6.16
CA GLU A 43 0.85 5.94 -6.88
C GLU A 43 0.75 4.42 -6.72
N PHE A 44 0.61 3.94 -5.49
CA PHE A 44 0.75 2.51 -5.18
C PHE A 44 -0.55 1.80 -4.87
N TYR A 45 -1.64 2.53 -4.56
CA TYR A 45 -2.95 1.98 -4.22
C TYR A 45 -4.09 2.74 -4.91
N PRO A 46 -4.05 2.91 -6.24
CA PRO A 46 -4.97 3.79 -6.99
C PRO A 46 -6.44 3.43 -6.81
N GLU A 47 -6.78 2.13 -6.68
CA GLU A 47 -8.17 1.72 -6.45
C GLU A 47 -8.71 2.23 -5.10
N ALA A 48 -7.85 2.25 -4.06
CA ALA A 48 -8.22 2.81 -2.76
C ALA A 48 -8.35 4.34 -2.81
N TYR A 49 -7.40 5.00 -3.48
CA TYR A 49 -7.43 6.44 -3.68
C TYR A 49 -8.72 6.90 -4.37
N GLU A 50 -9.07 6.29 -5.50
CA GLU A 50 -10.28 6.59 -6.25
C GLU A 50 -11.57 6.31 -5.44
N ALA A 51 -11.61 5.20 -4.70
CA ALA A 51 -12.74 4.89 -3.83
C ALA A 51 -12.93 5.95 -2.73
N LEU A 52 -11.84 6.40 -2.10
CA LEU A 52 -11.87 7.47 -1.10
C LEU A 52 -12.32 8.81 -1.70
N ARG A 53 -11.79 9.16 -2.87
CA ARG A 53 -12.20 10.38 -3.61
C ARG A 53 -13.70 10.38 -3.90
N LYS A 54 -14.24 9.25 -4.34
CA LYS A 54 -15.67 9.08 -4.63
C LYS A 54 -16.52 9.22 -3.36
N ILE A 55 -16.14 8.58 -2.27
CA ILE A 55 -16.89 8.61 -1.01
C ILE A 55 -16.99 10.04 -0.44
N TYR A 56 -15.89 10.79 -0.54
CA TYR A 56 -15.81 12.14 0.00
C TYR A 56 -16.02 13.25 -1.03
N ALA A 57 -16.52 12.95 -2.24
CA ALA A 57 -16.78 13.92 -3.32
C ALA A 57 -17.66 15.09 -2.88
N ARG A 58 -18.62 14.87 -1.95
CA ARG A 58 -19.50 15.93 -1.40
C ARG A 58 -18.74 17.06 -0.71
N TYR A 59 -17.47 16.85 -0.32
CA TYR A 59 -16.62 17.86 0.32
C TYR A 59 -15.64 18.51 -0.66
N GLU A 60 -15.89 18.45 -1.96
CA GLU A 60 -14.98 19.00 -2.98
C GLU A 60 -14.72 20.50 -2.81
N GLY A 61 -15.70 21.25 -2.29
CA GLY A 61 -15.55 22.67 -1.96
C GLY A 61 -14.59 22.96 -0.77
N ASN A 62 -14.27 21.95 0.05
CA ASN A 62 -13.26 22.05 1.11
C ASN A 62 -12.25 20.91 0.95
N ARG A 63 -11.26 21.14 0.08
CA ARG A 63 -10.24 20.15 -0.28
C ARG A 63 -9.47 19.61 0.95
N TYR A 64 -9.07 20.48 1.86
CA TYR A 64 -8.28 20.07 3.04
C TYR A 64 -9.07 19.14 3.93
N TYR A 65 -10.31 19.48 4.23
CA TYR A 65 -11.18 18.61 5.03
C TYR A 65 -11.49 17.29 4.34
N ARG A 66 -11.74 17.29 3.04
CA ARG A 66 -11.95 16.08 2.25
C ARG A 66 -10.73 15.15 2.32
N ASP A 67 -9.54 15.69 2.10
CA ASP A 67 -8.28 14.97 2.07
C ASP A 67 -7.94 14.39 3.47
N PHE A 68 -8.19 15.18 4.53
CA PHE A 68 -8.14 14.70 5.92
C PHE A 68 -9.07 13.52 6.18
N LEU A 69 -10.34 13.60 5.77
CA LEU A 69 -11.30 12.52 5.94
C LEU A 69 -10.88 11.24 5.19
N ALA A 70 -10.33 11.38 3.99
CA ALA A 70 -9.84 10.28 3.18
C ALA A 70 -8.68 9.54 3.87
N VAL A 71 -7.66 10.27 4.31
CA VAL A 71 -6.50 9.71 5.02
C VAL A 71 -6.92 9.08 6.35
N ARG A 72 -7.73 9.80 7.15
CA ARG A 72 -8.26 9.28 8.41
C ARG A 72 -9.01 7.95 8.23
N ARG A 73 -9.84 7.85 7.20
CA ARG A 73 -10.57 6.60 6.90
C ARG A 73 -9.63 5.49 6.48
N PHE A 74 -8.67 5.78 5.61
CA PHE A 74 -7.70 4.77 5.17
C PHE A 74 -6.92 4.20 6.34
N ILE A 75 -6.41 5.07 7.23
CA ILE A 75 -5.70 4.66 8.44
C ILE A 75 -6.58 3.75 9.30
N LYS A 76 -7.82 4.16 9.60
CA LYS A 76 -8.76 3.37 10.40
C LYS A 76 -9.12 2.01 9.79
N CYS A 77 -9.00 1.85 8.49
CA CYS A 77 -9.32 0.60 7.80
C CYS A 77 -8.14 -0.38 7.72
N ASN A 78 -6.90 0.11 7.89
CA ASN A 78 -5.69 -0.66 7.58
C ASN A 78 -4.62 -0.63 8.68
N PHE A 79 -4.73 0.30 9.65
CA PHE A 79 -3.80 0.49 10.75
C PHE A 79 -4.63 0.80 11.99
N GLY A 80 -4.81 -0.10 12.87
CA GLY A 80 -5.75 0.13 13.96
C GLY A 80 -5.37 -0.49 15.28
N LEU A 81 -4.37 -1.33 15.28
CA LEU A 81 -3.87 -2.01 16.45
C LEU A 81 -2.76 -1.16 17.09
N TYR A 82 -2.73 -1.14 18.39
CA TYR A 82 -1.64 -0.53 19.15
C TYR A 82 -0.71 -1.65 19.63
N ASP A 83 0.27 -2.00 18.81
CA ASP A 83 1.10 -3.19 19.05
C ASP A 83 2.62 -2.94 19.03
N ASN A 84 3.07 -1.71 18.83
CA ASN A 84 4.46 -1.30 18.66
C ASN A 84 5.11 -1.76 17.33
N GLU A 85 4.34 -2.28 16.38
CA GLU A 85 4.81 -2.49 15.03
C GLU A 85 4.68 -1.21 14.21
N VAL A 86 5.54 -1.06 13.21
CA VAL A 86 5.56 0.14 12.37
C VAL A 86 4.58 0.01 11.24
N ASP A 87 3.59 0.89 11.17
CA ASP A 87 2.61 0.96 10.07
C ASP A 87 3.16 1.61 8.82
N ILE A 88 4.00 2.63 8.98
CA ILE A 88 4.69 3.32 7.89
C ILE A 88 6.17 3.45 8.23
N ASP A 89 7.03 2.86 7.41
CA ASP A 89 8.48 2.98 7.57
C ASP A 89 9.06 4.31 7.03
N GLU A 90 10.37 4.53 7.20
CA GLU A 90 11.06 5.73 6.72
C GLU A 90 10.99 5.95 5.21
N ASN A 91 10.69 4.90 4.44
CA ASN A 91 10.56 4.90 2.97
C ASN A 91 9.12 4.99 2.48
N TRP A 92 8.17 5.29 3.37
CA TRP A 92 6.73 5.30 3.08
C TRP A 92 6.18 3.96 2.58
N ASN A 93 6.75 2.83 3.04
CA ASN A 93 6.13 1.53 2.86
C ASN A 93 5.05 1.33 3.91
N PHE A 94 3.89 0.86 3.47
CA PHE A 94 2.73 0.59 4.33
C PHE A 94 2.75 -0.87 4.76
N HIS A 95 2.65 -1.11 6.06
CA HIS A 95 2.57 -2.43 6.69
C HIS A 95 1.15 -2.64 7.20
N PHE A 96 0.27 -3.18 6.35
CA PHE A 96 -1.15 -3.30 6.67
C PHE A 96 -1.42 -4.35 7.74
N GLU A 97 -2.33 -4.02 8.63
CA GLU A 97 -2.83 -4.88 9.68
C GLU A 97 -4.22 -5.44 9.35
N PHE A 98 -4.60 -6.49 10.08
CA PHE A 98 -5.96 -6.98 10.05
C PHE A 98 -6.83 -6.24 11.05
N VAL A 99 -7.50 -5.20 10.61
CA VAL A 99 -8.44 -4.44 11.46
C VAL A 99 -9.78 -5.16 11.52
N GLY A 100 -10.24 -5.50 12.73
CA GLY A 100 -11.57 -6.06 13.00
C GLY A 100 -12.65 -4.99 12.77
N CYS A 101 -13.29 -5.01 11.59
CA CYS A 101 -14.34 -4.05 11.25
C CYS A 101 -15.70 -4.74 11.22
N PRO A 102 -16.73 -4.26 11.99
CA PRO A 102 -18.06 -4.84 12.00
C PRO A 102 -18.79 -4.72 10.65
N LEU A 103 -18.38 -3.77 9.79
CA LEU A 103 -18.94 -3.57 8.45
C LEU A 103 -18.18 -4.36 7.37
N ARG A 104 -17.28 -5.26 7.75
CA ARG A 104 -16.51 -6.06 6.80
C ARG A 104 -17.45 -6.93 5.94
N GLY A 105 -17.33 -6.80 4.63
CA GLY A 105 -18.18 -7.49 3.65
C GLY A 105 -19.35 -6.65 3.13
N GLU A 106 -19.89 -5.70 3.91
CA GLU A 106 -21.03 -4.87 3.55
C GLU A 106 -20.63 -3.44 3.14
N CYS A 107 -19.43 -3.02 3.53
CA CYS A 107 -18.94 -1.67 3.28
C CYS A 107 -18.56 -1.48 1.80
N ASP A 108 -18.95 -0.36 1.18
CA ASP A 108 -18.57 0.03 -0.20
C ASP A 108 -17.05 0.09 -0.44
N GLY A 109 -16.28 0.26 0.63
CA GLY A 109 -14.81 0.24 0.61
C GLY A 109 -14.18 -1.13 0.79
N PHE A 110 -14.97 -2.20 0.97
CA PHE A 110 -14.44 -3.54 1.17
C PHE A 110 -13.59 -4.02 0.00
N LYS A 111 -12.41 -4.56 0.27
CA LYS A 111 -11.37 -4.99 -0.70
C LYS A 111 -10.85 -3.88 -1.64
N LYS A 112 -11.29 -2.63 -1.46
CA LYS A 112 -10.74 -1.47 -2.18
C LYS A 112 -9.93 -0.58 -1.25
N ILE A 113 -10.53 -0.19 -0.11
CA ILE A 113 -9.89 0.64 0.91
C ILE A 113 -9.25 -0.23 1.98
N CYS A 114 -9.96 -1.27 2.50
CA CYS A 114 -9.37 -2.22 3.42
C CYS A 114 -8.57 -3.26 2.66
N GLN A 115 -7.31 -3.47 3.04
CA GLN A 115 -6.37 -4.38 2.38
C GLN A 115 -6.26 -4.09 0.87
N PRO A 116 -5.91 -2.86 0.49
CA PRO A 116 -5.88 -2.43 -0.89
C PRO A 116 -4.82 -3.20 -1.68
N LYS A 117 -5.12 -3.44 -2.96
CA LYS A 117 -4.18 -4.10 -3.87
C LYS A 117 -3.04 -3.16 -4.22
N PHE A 118 -1.80 -3.61 -4.01
CA PHE A 118 -0.60 -2.87 -4.42
C PHE A 118 -0.45 -2.83 -5.94
N ASN A 119 -0.25 -1.65 -6.49
CA ASN A 119 0.03 -1.42 -7.90
C ASN A 119 1.54 -1.35 -8.16
N SER A 120 2.11 -2.44 -8.63
CA SER A 120 3.53 -2.52 -9.00
C SER A 120 3.87 -1.88 -10.34
N LYS A 121 2.88 -1.35 -11.08
CA LYS A 121 3.03 -0.88 -12.49
C LYS A 121 3.45 -1.99 -13.48
N LEU A 122 3.51 -3.22 -13.04
CA LEU A 122 3.75 -4.38 -13.89
C LEU A 122 2.45 -4.82 -14.58
N SER A 123 2.54 -5.29 -15.83
CA SER A 123 1.41 -5.99 -16.44
C SER A 123 1.20 -7.36 -15.78
N ASP A 124 -0.01 -7.95 -15.94
CA ASP A 124 -0.30 -9.27 -15.37
C ASP A 124 0.76 -10.32 -15.79
N ARG A 125 1.16 -10.30 -17.05
CA ARG A 125 2.20 -11.22 -17.56
C ARG A 125 3.57 -10.95 -16.95
N GLN A 126 3.94 -9.69 -16.73
CA GLN A 126 5.17 -9.34 -16.02
C GLN A 126 5.09 -9.76 -14.56
N THR A 127 3.97 -9.51 -13.90
CA THR A 127 3.76 -9.90 -12.49
C THR A 127 3.89 -11.42 -12.32
N GLU A 128 3.28 -12.21 -13.20
CA GLU A 128 3.36 -13.66 -13.17
C GLU A 128 4.80 -14.17 -13.34
N ILE A 129 5.51 -13.67 -14.36
CA ILE A 129 6.92 -14.05 -14.60
C ILE A 129 7.81 -13.64 -13.43
N MET A 130 7.64 -12.42 -12.92
CA MET A 130 8.45 -11.91 -11.81
C MET A 130 8.17 -12.65 -10.50
N ARG A 131 6.94 -13.13 -10.29
CA ARG A 131 6.61 -14.01 -9.17
C ARG A 131 7.36 -15.34 -9.25
N LEU A 132 7.34 -16.00 -10.42
CA LEU A 132 8.09 -17.24 -10.63
C LEU A 132 9.60 -17.05 -10.43
N CYS A 133 10.14 -15.89 -10.85
CA CYS A 133 11.53 -15.54 -10.57
C CYS A 133 11.80 -15.37 -9.07
N TYR A 134 10.88 -14.73 -8.34
CA TYR A 134 10.98 -14.52 -6.89
C TYR A 134 10.94 -15.84 -6.11
N GLU A 135 10.12 -16.79 -6.56
CA GLU A 135 10.02 -18.16 -6.03
C GLU A 135 11.24 -19.03 -6.37
N GLY A 136 12.21 -18.53 -7.13
CA GLY A 136 13.45 -19.23 -7.47
C GLY A 136 13.30 -20.35 -8.50
N LEU A 137 12.24 -20.34 -9.30
CA LEU A 137 11.97 -21.36 -10.30
C LEU A 137 12.97 -21.27 -11.48
N SER A 138 13.59 -22.38 -11.85
CA SER A 138 14.65 -22.43 -12.87
C SER A 138 14.10 -22.50 -14.30
N ASP A 139 12.97 -23.17 -14.53
CA ASP A 139 12.41 -23.40 -15.88
C ASP A 139 11.10 -22.63 -16.11
N ILE A 140 11.20 -21.29 -16.02
CA ILE A 140 10.06 -20.41 -16.23
C ILE A 140 9.60 -20.44 -17.70
N ALA A 141 10.54 -20.59 -18.64
CA ALA A 141 10.25 -20.56 -20.07
C ALA A 141 9.29 -21.69 -20.47
N SER A 142 9.56 -22.92 -20.06
CA SER A 142 8.68 -24.07 -20.33
C SER A 142 7.33 -23.93 -19.63
N ARG A 143 7.32 -23.49 -18.35
CA ARG A 143 6.06 -23.29 -17.60
C ARG A 143 5.15 -22.27 -18.22
N MET A 144 5.70 -21.21 -18.79
CA MET A 144 4.95 -20.12 -19.39
C MET A 144 4.68 -20.31 -20.88
N PHE A 145 5.18 -21.42 -21.48
CA PHE A 145 5.14 -21.68 -22.91
C PHE A 145 5.74 -20.53 -23.74
N LEU A 146 6.86 -19.97 -23.26
CA LEU A 146 7.58 -18.85 -23.87
C LEU A 146 9.03 -19.22 -24.15
N SER A 147 9.69 -18.49 -25.08
CA SER A 147 11.12 -18.59 -25.25
C SER A 147 11.87 -17.96 -24.07
N SER A 148 13.09 -18.46 -23.79
CA SER A 148 13.98 -17.86 -22.79
C SER A 148 14.29 -16.39 -23.12
N HIS A 149 14.36 -16.04 -24.40
CA HIS A 149 14.51 -14.65 -24.85
C HIS A 149 13.34 -13.78 -24.43
N THR A 150 12.09 -14.28 -24.60
CA THR A 150 10.87 -13.57 -24.19
C THR A 150 10.83 -13.36 -22.67
N ILE A 151 11.18 -14.39 -21.89
CA ILE A 151 11.28 -14.28 -20.42
C ILE A 151 12.29 -13.18 -20.03
N ASN A 152 13.48 -13.20 -20.64
CA ASN A 152 14.51 -12.20 -20.34
C ASN A 152 14.05 -10.76 -20.71
N ASN A 153 13.30 -10.59 -21.80
CA ASN A 153 12.73 -9.30 -22.17
C ASN A 153 11.69 -8.83 -21.13
N HIS A 154 10.81 -9.71 -20.66
CA HIS A 154 9.87 -9.37 -19.59
C HIS A 154 10.60 -8.97 -18.31
N ARG A 155 11.63 -9.73 -17.88
CA ARG A 155 12.43 -9.39 -16.70
C ARG A 155 13.10 -8.03 -16.83
N ARG A 156 13.78 -7.75 -17.95
CA ARG A 156 14.42 -6.44 -18.21
C ARG A 156 13.42 -5.30 -18.17
N ASN A 157 12.25 -5.47 -18.80
CA ASN A 157 11.21 -4.47 -18.81
C ASN A 157 10.60 -4.25 -17.41
N SER A 158 10.44 -5.33 -16.63
CA SER A 158 9.99 -5.25 -15.24
C SER A 158 11.01 -4.50 -14.37
N PHE A 159 12.28 -4.82 -14.48
CA PHE A 159 13.34 -4.12 -13.75
C PHE A 159 13.32 -2.63 -14.04
N ARG A 160 13.22 -2.24 -15.32
CA ARG A 160 13.15 -0.83 -15.71
C ARG A 160 11.93 -0.12 -15.13
N LYS A 161 10.76 -0.78 -15.09
CA LYS A 161 9.52 -0.21 -14.52
C LYS A 161 9.60 -0.02 -13.01
N LEU A 162 10.28 -0.94 -12.32
CA LEU A 162 10.42 -0.93 -10.86
C LEU A 162 11.63 -0.10 -10.38
N GLY A 163 12.49 0.35 -11.31
CA GLY A 163 13.72 1.08 -10.95
C GLY A 163 14.77 0.20 -10.27
N VAL A 164 14.74 -1.12 -10.51
CA VAL A 164 15.72 -2.09 -9.98
C VAL A 164 16.64 -2.61 -11.08
N HIS A 165 17.86 -3.01 -10.74
CA HIS A 165 18.87 -3.39 -11.74
C HIS A 165 19.30 -4.86 -11.65
N SER A 166 18.90 -5.56 -10.59
CA SER A 166 19.29 -6.96 -10.36
C SER A 166 18.16 -7.77 -9.73
N MET A 167 18.27 -9.12 -9.78
CA MET A 167 17.34 -9.99 -9.04
C MET A 167 17.44 -9.80 -7.54
N ALA A 168 18.62 -9.53 -7.01
CA ALA A 168 18.79 -9.28 -5.57
C ALA A 168 18.05 -8.01 -5.14
N GLU A 169 18.16 -6.92 -5.90
CA GLU A 169 17.40 -5.70 -5.66
C GLU A 169 15.90 -5.92 -5.83
N PHE A 170 15.49 -6.67 -6.86
CA PHE A 170 14.09 -7.02 -7.05
C PHE A 170 13.53 -7.84 -5.88
N ASN A 171 14.26 -8.84 -5.38
CA ASN A 171 13.81 -9.66 -4.26
C ASN A 171 13.63 -8.82 -2.99
N ARG A 172 14.55 -7.88 -2.72
CA ARG A 172 14.42 -6.93 -1.63
C ARG A 172 13.20 -6.04 -1.83
N TYR A 173 13.05 -5.41 -3.00
CA TYR A 173 11.89 -4.59 -3.33
C TYR A 173 10.56 -5.35 -3.15
N ALA A 174 10.48 -6.59 -3.67
CA ALA A 174 9.27 -7.40 -3.57
C ALA A 174 8.92 -7.77 -2.12
N ALA A 175 9.94 -8.02 -1.28
CA ALA A 175 9.77 -8.29 0.14
C ALA A 175 9.29 -7.05 0.90
N GLU A 176 9.95 -5.90 0.69
CA GLU A 176 9.63 -4.61 1.33
C GLU A 176 8.22 -4.14 0.96
N LYS A 177 7.84 -4.26 -0.30
CA LYS A 177 6.51 -3.85 -0.79
C LYS A 177 5.42 -4.92 -0.61
N GLY A 178 5.75 -6.10 -0.12
CA GLY A 178 4.80 -7.21 0.01
C GLY A 178 4.18 -7.65 -1.33
N LEU A 179 4.92 -7.47 -2.45
CA LEU A 179 4.39 -7.61 -3.82
C LEU A 179 3.74 -8.97 -4.10
N PHE A 180 4.24 -10.04 -3.46
CA PHE A 180 3.74 -11.41 -3.62
C PHE A 180 3.26 -12.03 -2.30
N LYS A 181 3.13 -11.25 -1.22
CA LYS A 181 2.47 -11.75 -0.02
C LYS A 181 1.01 -12.03 -0.39
N GLN A 182 0.61 -13.29 -0.30
CA GLN A 182 -0.81 -13.63 -0.30
C GLN A 182 -1.40 -12.98 0.94
N THR A 183 -2.38 -12.11 0.75
CA THR A 183 -3.23 -11.65 1.85
C THR A 183 -3.84 -12.92 2.45
N ALA A 184 -3.43 -13.30 3.65
CA ALA A 184 -4.07 -14.41 4.37
C ALA A 184 -5.57 -14.12 4.42
N LEU A 185 -6.36 -15.04 3.87
CA LEU A 185 -7.82 -15.01 3.88
C LEU A 185 -8.34 -15.15 5.32
#